data_166184fa20490624e8c572223a58076a
#
_entry.id   166184fa20490624e8c572223a58076a
#
_cell.length_a   1.000
_cell.length_b   1.000
_cell.length_c   1.000
_cell.angle_alpha   90.00
_cell.angle_beta   90.00
_cell.angle_gamma   90.00
#
_symmetry.space_group_name_H-M   'P 1'
#
loop_
_entity.id
_entity.type
_entity.pdbx_description
1 polymer ?
#
loop_
_entity_poly.entity_id
_entity_poly.type
_entity_poly.pdbx_seq_one_letter_code
_entity_poly.pdbx_strand_id
1 'polypeptide(L)'
;MLTLGFDTSNYTTSVAAFDGVGGKNCSRLLDVKPGELGLRQSDALFAHVKRLPELVDALCTAVEIENVTAVGVSIRPRAVEGSYMPCFLAGWSQASCLARLLDVPLYEFSHQQGHIAASLWSAGRLELMRAPHLAWHLSGGCLLYTSPSPRDA
;
A
#
# COMPACT_ATOMS: atom_id res chain seq x y z
N MET A 1 20.35 -6.63 -0.88
CA MET A 1 19.01 -7.20 -0.61
C MET A 1 18.00 -6.08 -0.85
N LEU A 2 17.08 -6.26 -1.76
CA LEU A 2 16.07 -5.26 -2.10
C LEU A 2 14.68 -5.87 -1.99
N THR A 3 13.74 -5.17 -1.40
CA THR A 3 12.33 -5.55 -1.35
C THR A 3 11.50 -4.57 -2.14
N LEU A 4 10.59 -5.06 -2.97
CA LEU A 4 9.65 -4.23 -3.72
C LEU A 4 8.30 -4.22 -3.01
N GLY A 5 7.63 -3.06 -3.03
CA GLY A 5 6.32 -2.87 -2.41
C GLY A 5 5.30 -2.29 -3.37
N PHE A 6 4.05 -2.77 -3.31
CA PHE A 6 2.92 -2.30 -4.11
C PHE A 6 1.73 -1.96 -3.21
N ASP A 7 1.15 -0.79 -3.42
CA ASP A 7 -0.10 -0.40 -2.78
C ASP A 7 -0.99 0.35 -3.78
N THR A 8 -2.18 -0.18 -3.98
CA THR A 8 -3.21 0.41 -4.85
C THR A 8 -4.49 0.66 -4.05
N SER A 9 -4.32 1.18 -2.83
CA SER A 9 -5.42 1.55 -1.97
C SER A 9 -6.12 2.81 -2.50
N ASN A 10 -7.40 2.74 -2.56
CA ASN A 10 -8.39 3.78 -2.83
C ASN A 10 -7.96 4.88 -3.82
N TYR A 11 -7.20 5.91 -3.40
CA TYR A 11 -6.91 7.10 -4.22
C TYR A 11 -5.44 7.26 -4.61
N THR A 12 -4.56 6.39 -4.16
CA THR A 12 -3.13 6.51 -4.44
C THR A 12 -2.57 5.22 -5.00
N THR A 13 -1.92 5.30 -6.17
CA THR A 13 -1.08 4.23 -6.67
C THR A 13 0.32 4.43 -6.14
N SER A 14 0.90 3.42 -5.53
CA SER A 14 2.24 3.46 -4.94
C SER A 14 3.06 2.23 -5.31
N VAL A 15 4.32 2.45 -5.66
CA VAL A 15 5.35 1.42 -5.76
C VAL A 15 6.60 1.89 -5.03
N ALA A 16 7.30 0.97 -4.40
CA ALA A 16 8.48 1.31 -3.60
C ALA A 16 9.56 0.24 -3.71
N ALA A 17 10.80 0.65 -3.49
CA ALA A 17 11.93 -0.23 -3.25
C ALA A 17 12.56 0.11 -1.90
N PHE A 18 12.94 -0.91 -1.12
CA PHE A 18 13.51 -0.77 0.20
C PHE A 18 14.65 -1.77 0.40
N ASP A 19 15.81 -1.30 0.86
CA ASP A 19 17.03 -2.10 1.03
C ASP A 19 17.27 -2.59 2.47
N GLY A 20 16.36 -2.25 3.38
CA GLY A 20 16.46 -2.54 4.81
C GLY A 20 16.89 -1.34 5.65
N VAL A 21 17.44 -0.31 5.04
CA VAL A 21 17.89 0.94 5.71
C VAL A 21 17.15 2.14 5.13
N GLY A 22 17.12 2.25 3.83
CA GLY A 22 16.47 3.32 3.10
C GLY A 22 15.66 2.80 1.94
N GLY A 23 14.93 3.69 1.29
CA GLY A 23 14.13 3.31 0.15
C GLY A 23 13.64 4.49 -0.68
N LYS A 24 13.05 4.15 -1.81
CA LYS A 24 12.41 5.08 -2.72
C LYS A 24 10.95 4.70 -2.89
N ASN A 25 10.06 5.66 -2.72
CA ASN A 25 8.65 5.52 -3.05
C ASN A 25 8.31 6.40 -4.26
N CYS A 26 7.63 5.82 -5.23
CA CYS A 26 7.00 6.51 -6.34
C CYS A 26 5.49 6.35 -6.19
N SER A 27 4.77 7.46 -6.05
CA SER A 27 3.33 7.44 -5.83
C SER A 27 2.62 8.56 -6.55
N ARG A 28 1.36 8.35 -6.89
CA ARG A 28 0.52 9.34 -7.54
C ARG A 28 -0.95 9.16 -7.15
N LEU A 29 -1.60 10.28 -6.80
CA LEU A 29 -3.04 10.32 -6.56
C LEU A 29 -3.81 10.03 -7.85
N LEU A 30 -4.93 9.34 -7.72
CA LEU A 30 -5.89 9.19 -8.80
C LEU A 30 -6.62 10.52 -9.03
N ASP A 31 -6.91 10.80 -10.29
CA ASP A 31 -7.66 12.01 -10.66
C ASP A 31 -9.15 11.78 -10.35
N VAL A 32 -9.69 12.60 -9.45
CA VAL A 32 -11.13 12.66 -9.18
C VAL A 32 -11.69 13.87 -9.92
N LYS A 33 -12.74 13.69 -10.70
CA LYS A 33 -13.36 14.78 -11.44
C LYS A 33 -13.97 15.81 -10.48
N PRO A 34 -13.89 17.09 -10.80
CA PRO A 34 -14.54 18.14 -10.00
C PRO A 34 -16.04 17.84 -9.81
N GLY A 35 -16.50 17.85 -8.57
CA GLY A 35 -17.89 17.59 -8.20
C GLY A 35 -18.25 16.13 -7.93
N GLU A 36 -17.33 15.19 -8.11
CA GLU A 36 -17.51 13.78 -7.69
C GLU A 36 -17.03 13.61 -6.24
N LEU A 37 -17.80 12.88 -5.43
CA LEU A 37 -17.46 12.58 -4.04
C LEU A 37 -16.40 11.47 -3.90
N GLY A 38 -15.96 10.88 -5.02
CA GLY A 38 -14.97 9.81 -5.08
C GLY A 38 -15.03 9.01 -6.37
N LEU A 39 -14.15 8.01 -6.50
CA LEU A 39 -14.13 7.10 -7.63
C LEU A 39 -14.93 5.83 -7.30
N ARG A 40 -15.67 5.31 -8.28
CA ARG A 40 -16.19 3.94 -8.21
C ARG A 40 -15.01 2.97 -8.14
N GLN A 41 -15.20 1.83 -7.48
CA GLN A 41 -14.13 0.84 -7.32
C GLN A 41 -13.58 0.31 -8.66
N SER A 42 -14.45 0.15 -9.66
CA SER A 42 -14.05 -0.22 -11.03
C SER A 42 -13.17 0.83 -11.69
N ASP A 43 -13.51 2.11 -11.50
CA ASP A 43 -12.77 3.22 -12.08
C ASP A 43 -11.41 3.40 -11.38
N ALA A 44 -11.38 3.22 -10.08
CA ALA A 44 -10.15 3.20 -9.29
C ALA A 44 -9.24 2.05 -9.73
N LEU A 45 -9.77 0.83 -9.85
CA LEU A 45 -9.03 -0.34 -10.34
C LEU A 45 -8.42 -0.06 -11.73
N PHE A 46 -9.23 0.43 -12.66
CA PHE A 46 -8.77 0.76 -14.02
C PHE A 46 -7.67 1.84 -14.01
N ALA A 47 -7.84 2.88 -13.21
CA ALA A 47 -6.86 3.95 -13.08
C ALA A 47 -5.53 3.44 -12.49
N HIS A 48 -5.57 2.58 -11.48
CA HIS A 48 -4.39 1.95 -10.91
C HIS A 48 -3.64 1.09 -11.93
N VAL A 49 -4.36 0.26 -12.69
CA VAL A 49 -3.78 -0.58 -13.74
C VAL A 49 -3.02 0.27 -14.76
N LYS A 50 -3.58 1.41 -15.17
CA LYS A 50 -2.92 2.31 -16.12
C LYS A 50 -1.67 2.99 -15.55
N ARG A 51 -1.67 3.29 -14.25
CA ARG A 51 -0.57 4.04 -13.60
C ARG A 51 0.59 3.20 -13.13
N LEU A 52 0.34 1.95 -12.80
CA LEU A 52 1.38 1.06 -12.29
C LEU A 52 2.62 0.99 -13.19
N PRO A 53 2.52 0.81 -14.51
CA PRO A 53 3.70 0.79 -15.39
C PRO A 53 4.51 2.08 -15.35
N GLU A 54 3.86 3.23 -15.32
CA GLU A 54 4.52 4.55 -15.26
C GLU A 54 5.32 4.73 -13.96
N LEU A 55 4.75 4.27 -12.84
CA LEU A 55 5.40 4.37 -11.53
C LEU A 55 6.53 3.35 -11.36
N VAL A 56 6.37 2.16 -11.93
CA VAL A 56 7.46 1.16 -11.98
C VAL A 56 8.63 1.69 -12.80
N ASP A 57 8.37 2.30 -13.96
CA ASP A 57 9.41 2.92 -14.79
C ASP A 57 10.13 4.05 -14.03
N ALA A 58 9.38 4.92 -13.37
CA ALA A 58 9.94 5.98 -12.53
C ALA A 58 10.77 5.41 -11.36
N LEU A 59 10.35 4.31 -10.75
CA LEU A 59 11.12 3.64 -9.70
C LEU A 59 12.42 3.05 -10.25
N CYS A 60 12.37 2.34 -11.38
CA CYS A 60 13.54 1.76 -12.03
C CYS A 60 14.55 2.83 -12.51
N THR A 61 14.07 4.03 -12.85
CA THR A 61 14.94 5.16 -13.18
C THR A 61 15.62 5.74 -11.94
N ALA A 62 14.94 5.72 -10.78
CA ALA A 62 15.43 6.34 -9.55
C ALA A 62 16.29 5.40 -8.69
N VAL A 63 16.15 4.09 -8.85
CA VAL A 63 16.83 3.07 -8.06
C VAL A 63 17.24 1.92 -8.95
N GLU A 64 18.45 1.42 -8.79
CA GLU A 64 18.91 0.19 -9.42
C GLU A 64 18.18 -1.02 -8.84
N ILE A 65 17.38 -1.69 -9.67
CA ILE A 65 16.54 -2.82 -9.24
C ILE A 65 17.33 -4.11 -9.45
N GLU A 66 18.20 -4.40 -8.51
CA GLU A 66 18.99 -5.64 -8.49
C GLU A 66 18.79 -6.42 -7.19
N ASN A 67 19.02 -7.72 -7.26
CA ASN A 67 19.00 -8.60 -6.09
C ASN A 67 17.70 -8.47 -5.26
N VAL A 68 16.56 -8.43 -5.94
CA VAL A 68 15.25 -8.47 -5.29
C VAL A 68 15.09 -9.77 -4.56
N THR A 69 14.76 -9.70 -3.27
CA THR A 69 14.64 -10.85 -2.36
C THR A 69 13.22 -11.12 -1.89
N ALA A 70 12.33 -10.15 -2.06
CA ALA A 70 10.92 -10.29 -1.71
C ALA A 70 10.06 -9.22 -2.40
N VAL A 71 8.78 -9.52 -2.54
CA VAL A 71 7.75 -8.55 -2.95
C VAL A 71 6.69 -8.48 -1.87
N GLY A 72 6.31 -7.27 -1.47
CA GLY A 72 5.21 -7.00 -0.55
C GLY A 72 4.06 -6.29 -1.26
N VAL A 73 2.82 -6.58 -0.88
CA VAL A 73 1.65 -5.93 -1.47
C VAL A 73 0.52 -5.77 -0.47
N SER A 74 -0.16 -4.63 -0.53
CA SER A 74 -1.42 -4.42 0.17
C SER A 74 -2.56 -5.06 -0.61
N ILE A 75 -3.34 -5.92 0.06
CA ILE A 75 -4.45 -6.68 -0.56
C ILE A 75 -5.84 -6.30 -0.04
N ARG A 76 -5.92 -5.51 1.01
CA ARG A 76 -7.17 -5.11 1.68
C ARG A 76 -6.95 -3.89 2.57
N PRO A 77 -8.00 -3.14 2.91
CA PRO A 77 -7.87 -1.97 3.78
C PRO A 77 -7.37 -2.30 5.19
N ARG A 78 -7.97 -3.29 5.85
CA ARG A 78 -7.70 -3.69 7.24
C ARG A 78 -7.52 -5.19 7.37
N ALA A 79 -6.79 -5.65 8.38
CA ALA A 79 -6.56 -7.06 8.66
C ALA A 79 -7.75 -7.71 9.42
N VAL A 80 -8.96 -7.52 8.90
CA VAL A 80 -10.20 -8.10 9.42
C VAL A 80 -10.96 -8.83 8.32
N GLU A 81 -11.73 -9.84 8.69
CA GLU A 81 -12.54 -10.60 7.76
C GLU A 81 -13.55 -9.68 7.05
N GLY A 82 -13.81 -9.92 5.77
CA GLY A 82 -14.69 -9.11 4.94
C GLY A 82 -14.15 -7.74 4.52
N SER A 83 -12.96 -7.37 4.95
CA SER A 83 -12.29 -6.14 4.51
C SER A 83 -11.72 -6.34 3.11
N TYR A 84 -12.54 -6.10 2.08
CA TYR A 84 -12.17 -6.26 0.68
C TYR A 84 -12.57 -5.03 -0.13
N MET A 85 -11.68 -4.60 -1.03
CA MET A 85 -11.94 -3.57 -2.04
C MET A 85 -11.28 -3.95 -3.36
N PRO A 86 -12.02 -3.92 -4.48
CA PRO A 86 -11.50 -4.33 -5.80
C PRO A 86 -10.26 -3.58 -6.26
N CYS A 87 -10.07 -2.33 -5.88
CA CYS A 87 -8.90 -1.53 -6.27
C CYS A 87 -7.56 -2.18 -5.92
N PHE A 88 -7.50 -2.98 -4.85
CA PHE A 88 -6.28 -3.70 -4.45
C PHE A 88 -5.84 -4.77 -5.45
N LEU A 89 -6.76 -5.27 -6.29
CA LEU A 89 -6.44 -6.27 -7.32
C LEU A 89 -5.38 -5.79 -8.31
N ALA A 90 -5.32 -4.50 -8.61
CA ALA A 90 -4.32 -3.94 -9.51
C ALA A 90 -2.90 -4.21 -9.00
N GLY A 91 -2.60 -3.81 -7.76
CA GLY A 91 -1.30 -4.05 -7.12
C GLY A 91 -1.02 -5.53 -6.90
N TRP A 92 -2.01 -6.27 -6.41
CA TRP A 92 -1.85 -7.70 -6.15
C TRP A 92 -1.49 -8.50 -7.41
N SER A 93 -2.17 -8.26 -8.54
CA SER A 93 -1.90 -8.97 -9.78
C SER A 93 -0.48 -8.73 -10.29
N GLN A 94 -0.01 -7.48 -10.27
CA GLN A 94 1.36 -7.13 -10.69
C GLN A 94 2.41 -7.72 -9.75
N ALA A 95 2.21 -7.56 -8.44
CA ALA A 95 3.12 -8.08 -7.42
C ALA A 95 3.24 -9.62 -7.47
N SER A 96 2.11 -10.31 -7.68
CA SER A 96 2.08 -11.78 -7.79
C SER A 96 2.82 -12.29 -9.01
N CYS A 97 2.60 -11.68 -10.19
CA CYS A 97 3.31 -12.02 -11.40
C CYS A 97 4.82 -11.75 -11.25
N LEU A 98 5.18 -10.60 -10.71
CA LEU A 98 6.59 -10.21 -10.53
C LEU A 98 7.31 -11.14 -9.55
N ALA A 99 6.72 -11.44 -8.40
CA ALA A 99 7.29 -12.34 -7.41
C ALA A 99 7.55 -13.73 -8.00
N ARG A 100 6.59 -14.22 -8.80
CA ARG A 100 6.72 -15.53 -9.47
C ARG A 100 7.81 -15.53 -10.54
N LEU A 101 7.93 -14.47 -11.34
CA LEU A 101 8.95 -14.35 -12.37
C LEU A 101 10.36 -14.24 -11.79
N LEU A 102 10.50 -13.55 -10.66
CA LEU A 102 11.77 -13.38 -9.95
C LEU A 102 12.11 -14.56 -9.03
N ASP A 103 11.20 -15.51 -8.86
CA ASP A 103 11.31 -16.63 -7.93
C ASP A 103 11.61 -16.21 -6.48
N VAL A 104 10.89 -15.21 -6.02
CA VAL A 104 10.99 -14.64 -4.67
C VAL A 104 9.65 -14.73 -3.92
N PRO A 105 9.65 -14.72 -2.58
CA PRO A 105 8.42 -14.74 -1.81
C PRO A 105 7.58 -13.50 -2.02
N LEU A 106 6.24 -13.68 -2.05
CA LEU A 106 5.23 -12.63 -1.98
C LEU A 106 4.68 -12.55 -0.57
N TYR A 107 4.67 -11.35 0.00
CA TYR A 107 4.07 -11.07 1.31
C TYR A 107 2.85 -10.16 1.14
N GLU A 108 1.72 -10.61 1.68
CA GLU A 108 0.43 -9.91 1.61
C GLU A 108 0.11 -9.26 2.94
N PHE A 109 -0.27 -7.98 2.89
CA PHE A 109 -0.59 -7.16 4.06
C PHE A 109 -1.90 -6.41 3.87
N SER A 110 -2.45 -5.88 4.94
CA SER A 110 -3.45 -4.82 4.82
C SER A 110 -2.77 -3.46 4.64
N HIS A 111 -3.47 -2.53 3.99
CA HIS A 111 -3.01 -1.14 3.86
C HIS A 111 -2.70 -0.50 5.22
N GLN A 112 -3.53 -0.76 6.23
CA GLN A 112 -3.31 -0.27 7.60
C GLN A 112 -2.02 -0.82 8.22
N GLN A 113 -1.66 -2.10 8.00
CA GLN A 113 -0.37 -2.64 8.44
C GLN A 113 0.81 -1.92 7.77
N GLY A 114 0.66 -1.57 6.49
CA GLY A 114 1.66 -0.76 5.79
C GLY A 114 1.87 0.61 6.42
N HIS A 115 0.80 1.30 6.81
CA HIS A 115 0.91 2.59 7.53
C HIS A 115 1.59 2.46 8.88
N ILE A 116 1.28 1.42 9.65
CA ILE A 116 1.93 1.15 10.94
C ILE A 116 3.42 0.91 10.74
N ALA A 117 3.80 0.05 9.79
CA ALA A 117 5.19 -0.24 9.50
C ALA A 117 5.97 1.02 9.04
N ALA A 118 5.38 1.82 8.16
CA ALA A 118 5.97 3.08 7.70
C ALA A 118 6.17 4.08 8.84
N SER A 119 5.20 4.19 9.75
CA SER A 119 5.29 5.06 10.93
C SER A 119 6.38 4.61 11.87
N LEU A 120 6.50 3.32 12.15
CA LEU A 120 7.55 2.76 13.00
C LEU A 120 8.94 2.92 12.39
N TRP A 121 9.06 2.71 11.08
CA TRP A 121 10.31 2.96 10.37
C TRP A 121 10.72 4.44 10.45
N SER A 122 9.80 5.34 10.17
CA SER A 122 10.02 6.79 10.21
C SER A 122 10.42 7.29 11.62
N ALA A 123 9.88 6.63 12.66
CA ALA A 123 10.23 6.92 14.05
C ALA A 123 11.53 6.23 14.52
N GLY A 124 12.18 5.40 13.70
CA GLY A 124 13.34 4.60 14.08
C GLY A 124 13.01 3.50 15.10
N ARG A 125 11.77 3.00 15.11
CA ARG A 125 11.26 2.07 16.12
C ARG A 125 10.76 0.75 15.50
N LEU A 126 11.44 0.25 14.47
CA LEU A 126 11.06 -1.01 13.79
C LEU A 126 11.06 -2.23 14.72
N GLU A 127 11.80 -2.19 15.82
CA GLU A 127 11.80 -3.27 16.82
C GLU A 127 10.40 -3.52 17.40
N LEU A 128 9.53 -2.50 17.42
CA LEU A 128 8.14 -2.63 17.89
C LEU A 128 7.28 -3.53 17.01
N MET A 129 7.65 -3.75 15.74
CA MET A 129 6.96 -4.72 14.87
C MET A 129 6.98 -6.15 15.43
N ARG A 130 7.94 -6.47 16.31
CA ARG A 130 8.14 -7.80 16.91
C ARG A 130 7.63 -7.90 18.33
N ALA A 131 7.03 -6.86 18.86
CA ALA A 131 6.52 -6.80 20.24
C ALA A 131 5.05 -6.33 20.24
N PRO A 132 4.24 -6.74 21.22
CA PRO A 132 2.93 -6.16 21.42
C PRO A 132 3.05 -4.64 21.63
N HIS A 133 2.31 -3.88 20.84
CA HIS A 133 2.28 -2.41 20.94
C HIS A 133 0.90 -1.89 20.59
N LEU A 134 0.59 -0.68 21.04
CA LEU A 134 -0.62 0.05 20.64
C LEU A 134 -0.27 1.04 19.54
N ALA A 135 -0.99 0.95 18.43
CA ALA A 135 -0.88 1.89 17.33
C ALA A 135 -2.21 2.63 17.12
N TRP A 136 -2.13 3.95 16.98
CA TRP A 136 -3.27 4.79 16.67
C TRP A 136 -3.16 5.26 15.23
N HIS A 137 -4.13 4.88 14.41
CA HIS A 137 -4.27 5.40 13.05
C HIS A 137 -5.39 6.45 13.04
N LEU A 138 -5.00 7.71 13.11
CA LEU A 138 -5.92 8.83 13.09
C LEU A 138 -6.05 9.37 11.66
N SER A 139 -7.24 9.28 11.09
CA SER A 139 -7.56 9.80 9.77
C SER A 139 -8.86 10.61 9.87
N GLY A 140 -8.84 11.85 9.37
CA GLY A 140 -9.99 12.73 9.45
C GLY A 140 -11.28 12.19 8.83
N GLY A 141 -11.17 11.42 7.74
CA GLY A 141 -12.31 10.76 7.11
C GLY A 141 -12.81 9.52 7.85
N CYS A 142 -11.92 8.74 8.46
CA CYS A 142 -12.27 7.51 9.16
C CYS A 142 -12.91 7.73 10.54
N LEU A 143 -12.55 8.80 11.22
CA LEU A 143 -13.08 9.10 12.55
C LEU A 143 -14.59 9.38 12.57
N LEU A 144 -15.14 9.84 11.43
CA LEU A 144 -16.58 10.12 11.31
C LEU A 144 -17.43 8.88 11.05
N TYR A 145 -16.86 7.78 10.55
CA TYR A 145 -17.61 6.62 10.06
C TYR A 145 -17.29 5.29 10.73
N THR A 146 -16.18 5.16 11.44
CA THR A 146 -15.71 3.86 11.94
C THR A 146 -15.67 3.75 13.45
N SER A 147 -15.86 4.83 14.17
CA SER A 147 -15.98 4.83 15.62
C SER A 147 -17.36 5.37 15.98
N PRO A 148 -18.29 4.56 16.46
CA PRO A 148 -19.48 5.12 17.10
C PRO A 148 -18.99 6.03 18.22
N SER A 149 -19.36 7.29 18.14
CA SER A 149 -19.08 8.23 19.20
C SER A 149 -19.70 7.71 20.50
N PRO A 150 -19.05 7.85 21.65
CA PRO A 150 -19.70 7.55 22.94
C PRO A 150 -21.01 8.34 23.15
N ARG A 151 -21.30 9.33 22.30
CA ARG A 151 -22.55 10.09 22.30
C ARG A 151 -23.67 9.42 21.51
N ASP A 152 -23.34 8.40 20.70
CA ASP A 152 -24.31 7.66 19.88
C ASP A 152 -24.68 6.30 20.54
N ALA A 153 -24.20 6.08 21.75
CA ALA A 153 -24.50 4.91 22.57
C ALA A 153 -25.58 5.23 23.63
#